data_c0331ef4fc673aa83ca6dc950b44d099
#
_entry.id   c0331ef4fc673aa83ca6dc950b44d099
#
_cell.length_a   1.000
_cell.length_b   1.000
_cell.length_c   1.000
_cell.angle_alpha   90.00
_cell.angle_beta   90.00
_cell.angle_gamma   90.00
#
_symmetry.space_group_name_H-M   'P 1'
#
loop_
_entity.id
_entity.type
_entity.pdbx_description
1 polymer ?
#
loop_
_entity_poly.entity_id
_entity_poly.type
_entity_poly.pdbx_seq_one_letter_code
_entity_poly.pdbx_strand_id
1 'polypeptide(L)'
;MKLSSLSRIGLSEIKSIFYILLSYVLSRFVHEENLWLVCERGTDARDNGLWMYHYIKQTHPEVNVKFVITSSSEDRKRIEQIHHECHSDIVETNSFRHHLLMWKARYMLSTHLLGCLPHFEDHPGLKMWVVNRIPSTKMVWLQHGVIKDDLKIAYYGNGKIDLFICGAKPEYDFVCQKFGYPSGVVKYTGLARYDGLYAQKVRSNQILLMPTWRQWLDKGNFKTSEYFKVYLSLLSNEKLHQLLEQNDSCLVFYPH
;
A
#
# COMPACT_ATOMS: atom_id res chain seq x y z
N MET A 1 -0.67 10.67 -31.53
CA MET A 1 -0.23 9.33 -31.12
C MET A 1 0.53 8.74 -32.29
N LYS A 2 1.87 8.57 -32.18
CA LYS A 2 2.69 8.09 -33.31
C LYS A 2 2.43 6.60 -33.50
N LEU A 3 2.13 6.16 -34.71
CA LEU A 3 1.88 4.74 -35.08
C LEU A 3 3.05 3.77 -34.78
N SER A 4 4.21 4.28 -34.40
CA SER A 4 5.40 3.48 -34.10
C SER A 4 5.38 2.77 -32.71
N SER A 5 4.37 3.02 -31.88
CA SER A 5 4.23 2.37 -30.56
C SER A 5 3.37 1.10 -30.56
N LEU A 6 2.69 0.80 -31.64
CA LEU A 6 1.80 -0.36 -31.76
C LEU A 6 2.52 -1.70 -32.00
N SER A 7 3.80 -1.69 -32.35
CA SER A 7 4.56 -2.90 -32.70
C SER A 7 5.17 -3.66 -31.51
N ARG A 8 4.89 -3.25 -30.25
CA ARG A 8 5.43 -3.88 -29.04
C ARG A 8 4.37 -4.27 -28.00
N ILE A 9 3.11 -4.44 -28.41
CA ILE A 9 2.08 -4.86 -27.48
C ILE A 9 2.24 -6.36 -27.25
N GLY A 10 2.62 -6.78 -26.03
CA GLY A 10 2.75 -8.16 -25.64
C GLY A 10 1.38 -8.84 -25.43
N LEU A 11 1.34 -10.19 -25.40
CA LEU A 11 0.12 -10.94 -25.16
C LEU A 11 -0.57 -10.59 -23.83
N SER A 12 0.21 -10.27 -22.79
CA SER A 12 -0.31 -9.84 -21.48
C SER A 12 -1.07 -8.52 -21.55
N GLU A 13 -0.60 -7.61 -22.37
CA GLU A 13 -1.21 -6.29 -22.58
C GLU A 13 -2.51 -6.38 -23.35
N ILE A 14 -2.55 -7.21 -24.40
CA ILE A 14 -3.77 -7.49 -25.16
C ILE A 14 -4.83 -8.08 -24.22
N LYS A 15 -4.45 -9.01 -23.35
CA LYS A 15 -5.34 -9.59 -22.35
C LYS A 15 -5.87 -8.52 -21.38
N SER A 16 -5.03 -7.62 -20.89
CA SER A 16 -5.43 -6.56 -19.98
C SER A 16 -6.41 -5.58 -20.64
N ILE A 17 -6.14 -5.15 -21.87
CA ILE A 17 -7.03 -4.29 -22.65
C ILE A 17 -8.38 -4.99 -22.87
N PHE A 18 -8.36 -6.27 -23.29
CA PHE A 18 -9.56 -7.06 -23.48
C PHE A 18 -10.38 -7.17 -22.18
N TYR A 19 -9.73 -7.44 -21.05
CA TYR A 19 -10.39 -7.51 -19.74
C TYR A 19 -11.03 -6.18 -19.35
N ILE A 20 -10.34 -5.06 -19.59
CA ILE A 20 -10.88 -3.73 -19.31
C ILE A 20 -12.16 -3.47 -20.12
N LEU A 21 -12.11 -3.69 -21.43
CA LEU A 21 -13.24 -3.40 -22.30
C LEU A 21 -14.43 -4.32 -22.02
N LEU A 22 -14.18 -5.62 -21.89
CA LEU A 22 -15.21 -6.60 -21.58
C LEU A 22 -15.82 -6.36 -20.19
N SER A 23 -14.98 -6.14 -19.18
CA SER A 23 -15.47 -5.86 -17.83
C SER A 23 -16.22 -4.55 -17.73
N TYR A 24 -15.86 -3.52 -18.50
CA TYR A 24 -16.60 -2.27 -18.57
C TYR A 24 -18.04 -2.48 -19.03
N VAL A 25 -18.24 -3.30 -20.09
CA VAL A 25 -19.58 -3.63 -20.58
C VAL A 25 -20.34 -4.48 -19.58
N LEU A 26 -19.72 -5.57 -19.09
CA LEU A 26 -20.37 -6.54 -18.21
C LEU A 26 -20.61 -5.99 -16.79
N SER A 27 -19.85 -4.99 -16.35
CA SER A 27 -20.08 -4.35 -15.05
C SER A 27 -21.48 -3.76 -14.91
N ARG A 28 -22.16 -3.43 -16.00
CA ARG A 28 -23.55 -2.93 -15.99
C ARG A 28 -24.56 -3.96 -15.48
N PHE A 29 -24.23 -5.24 -15.60
CA PHE A 29 -25.06 -6.37 -15.15
C PHE A 29 -24.63 -6.92 -13.79
N VAL A 30 -23.54 -6.39 -13.21
CA VAL A 30 -23.07 -6.78 -11.88
C VAL A 30 -23.69 -5.85 -10.84
N HIS A 31 -24.35 -6.44 -9.86
CA HIS A 31 -24.93 -5.73 -8.72
C HIS A 31 -24.02 -5.90 -7.50
N GLU A 32 -23.32 -4.85 -7.14
CA GLU A 32 -22.49 -4.78 -5.94
C GLU A 32 -22.83 -3.46 -5.23
N GLU A 33 -23.57 -3.57 -4.14
CA GLU A 33 -23.95 -2.40 -3.35
C GLU A 33 -22.88 -2.05 -2.34
N ASN A 34 -22.61 -0.76 -2.15
CA ASN A 34 -21.64 -0.22 -1.20
C ASN A 34 -20.28 -0.93 -1.21
N LEU A 35 -19.80 -1.27 -2.43
CA LEU A 35 -18.53 -1.99 -2.60
C LEU A 35 -17.32 -1.09 -2.31
N TRP A 36 -16.46 -1.55 -1.41
CA TRP A 36 -15.17 -0.96 -1.11
C TRP A 36 -14.05 -1.94 -1.46
N LEU A 37 -13.07 -1.48 -2.24
CA LEU A 37 -11.86 -2.25 -2.53
C LEU A 37 -10.72 -1.74 -1.67
N VAL A 38 -10.03 -2.66 -1.01
CA VAL A 38 -8.82 -2.37 -0.24
C VAL A 38 -7.65 -3.10 -0.88
N CYS A 39 -6.52 -2.41 -1.01
CA CYS A 39 -5.31 -2.99 -1.58
C CYS A 39 -4.06 -2.33 -0.97
N GLU A 40 -2.99 -3.08 -0.87
CA GLU A 40 -1.67 -2.53 -0.61
C GLU A 40 -0.89 -2.41 -1.93
N ARG A 41 -0.02 -3.37 -2.27
CA ARG A 41 0.63 -3.45 -3.60
C ARG A 41 -0.01 -4.48 -4.52
N GLY A 42 -1.04 -5.18 -4.04
CA GLY A 42 -1.58 -6.37 -4.70
C GLY A 42 -0.79 -7.65 -4.38
N THR A 43 0.32 -7.55 -3.68
CA THR A 43 1.17 -8.65 -3.23
C THR A 43 1.26 -8.78 -1.72
N ASP A 44 0.91 -7.73 -0.98
CA ASP A 44 1.14 -7.59 0.46
C ASP A 44 -0.18 -7.38 1.21
N ALA A 45 -0.22 -7.79 2.48
CA ALA A 45 -1.23 -7.46 3.47
C ALA A 45 -0.57 -7.34 4.86
N ARG A 46 0.18 -6.26 5.08
CA ARG A 46 0.99 -6.02 6.31
C ARG A 46 0.90 -4.60 6.81
N ASP A 47 0.25 -3.72 6.06
CA ASP A 47 0.28 -2.28 6.24
C ASP A 47 -1.13 -1.73 6.52
N ASN A 48 -1.32 -0.45 6.36
CA ASN A 48 -2.56 0.27 6.64
C ASN A 48 -3.78 -0.31 5.92
N GLY A 49 -3.59 -0.95 4.77
CA GLY A 49 -4.65 -1.63 4.03
C GLY A 49 -5.26 -2.78 4.82
N LEU A 50 -4.43 -3.67 5.36
CA LEU A 50 -4.91 -4.79 6.19
C LEU A 50 -5.64 -4.30 7.46
N TRP A 51 -5.07 -3.32 8.16
CA TRP A 51 -5.67 -2.77 9.38
C TRP A 51 -7.02 -2.10 9.09
N MET A 52 -7.12 -1.35 8.01
CA MET A 52 -8.38 -0.73 7.58
C MET A 52 -9.43 -1.77 7.18
N TYR A 53 -9.03 -2.81 6.42
CA TYR A 53 -9.91 -3.91 6.06
C TYR A 53 -10.45 -4.63 7.29
N HIS A 54 -9.56 -4.96 8.24
CA HIS A 54 -9.92 -5.61 9.50
C HIS A 54 -10.90 -4.76 10.31
N TYR A 55 -10.62 -3.48 10.48
CA TYR A 55 -11.50 -2.54 11.16
C TYR A 55 -12.90 -2.51 10.52
N ILE A 56 -12.98 -2.34 9.20
CA ILE A 56 -14.27 -2.28 8.49
C ILE A 56 -15.05 -3.59 8.69
N LYS A 57 -14.41 -4.74 8.54
CA LYS A 57 -15.07 -6.04 8.72
C LYS A 57 -15.63 -6.24 10.11
N GLN A 58 -14.97 -5.71 11.15
CA GLN A 58 -15.41 -5.85 12.54
C GLN A 58 -16.48 -4.85 12.96
N THR A 59 -16.37 -3.61 12.49
CA THR A 59 -17.19 -2.51 13.02
C THR A 59 -18.28 -2.04 12.06
N HIS A 60 -18.17 -2.39 10.77
CA HIS A 60 -19.05 -1.97 9.70
C HIS A 60 -19.48 -3.13 8.81
N PRO A 61 -20.21 -4.14 9.35
CA PRO A 61 -20.63 -5.33 8.60
C PRO A 61 -21.55 -5.01 7.40
N GLU A 62 -22.18 -3.84 7.39
CA GLU A 62 -22.99 -3.33 6.29
C GLU A 62 -22.16 -2.90 5.06
N VAL A 63 -20.85 -2.76 5.21
CA VAL A 63 -19.95 -2.40 4.11
C VAL A 63 -19.49 -3.66 3.39
N ASN A 64 -19.76 -3.74 2.10
CA ASN A 64 -19.23 -4.79 1.24
C ASN A 64 -17.76 -4.52 0.91
N VAL A 65 -16.86 -4.85 1.84
CA VAL A 65 -15.42 -4.63 1.67
C VAL A 65 -14.72 -5.88 1.14
N LYS A 66 -13.88 -5.71 0.10
CA LYS A 66 -13.07 -6.78 -0.48
C LYS A 66 -11.60 -6.38 -0.51
N PHE A 67 -10.72 -7.36 -0.25
CA PHE A 67 -9.27 -7.15 -0.28
C PHE A 67 -8.67 -7.69 -1.58
N VAL A 68 -7.90 -6.86 -2.29
CA VAL A 68 -7.25 -7.22 -3.56
C VAL A 68 -5.83 -7.68 -3.29
N ILE A 69 -5.53 -8.96 -3.55
CA ILE A 69 -4.21 -9.56 -3.34
C ILE A 69 -4.02 -10.78 -4.25
N THR A 70 -2.76 -11.02 -4.66
CA THR A 70 -2.43 -12.19 -5.48
C THR A 70 -2.47 -13.49 -4.67
N SER A 71 -2.86 -14.59 -5.32
CA SER A 71 -2.89 -15.94 -4.72
C SER A 71 -1.51 -16.45 -4.32
N SER A 72 -0.46 -15.97 -4.97
CA SER A 72 0.94 -16.33 -4.65
C SER A 72 1.47 -15.66 -3.38
N SER A 73 0.75 -14.69 -2.81
CA SER A 73 1.19 -13.98 -1.60
C SER A 73 1.03 -14.85 -0.34
N GLU A 74 2.08 -14.94 0.46
CA GLU A 74 2.01 -15.56 1.79
C GLU A 74 1.08 -14.79 2.75
N ASP A 75 0.93 -13.49 2.55
CA ASP A 75 0.08 -12.64 3.38
C ASP A 75 -1.42 -12.89 3.15
N ARG A 76 -1.80 -13.51 2.02
CA ARG A 76 -3.18 -13.93 1.79
C ARG A 76 -3.67 -14.85 2.91
N LYS A 77 -2.85 -15.79 3.38
CA LYS A 77 -3.18 -16.67 4.51
C LYS A 77 -3.46 -15.89 5.79
N ARG A 78 -2.79 -14.76 5.98
CA ARG A 78 -3.01 -13.88 7.15
C ARG A 78 -4.41 -13.28 7.15
N ILE A 79 -4.91 -12.83 5.98
CA ILE A 79 -6.28 -12.34 5.85
C ILE A 79 -7.28 -13.45 6.15
N GLU A 80 -7.05 -14.65 5.60
CA GLU A 80 -7.90 -15.83 5.80
C GLU A 80 -7.92 -16.29 7.28
N GLN A 81 -6.80 -16.19 7.99
CA GLN A 81 -6.72 -16.49 9.42
C GLN A 81 -7.47 -15.48 10.30
N ILE A 82 -7.46 -14.21 9.94
CA ILE A 82 -8.15 -13.16 10.67
C ILE A 82 -9.67 -13.25 10.46
N HIS A 83 -10.10 -13.67 9.28
CA HIS A 83 -11.50 -13.73 8.86
C HIS A 83 -11.78 -15.07 8.17
N HIS A 84 -12.05 -16.12 8.94
CA HIS A 84 -12.24 -17.50 8.46
C HIS A 84 -13.33 -17.69 7.39
N GLU A 85 -14.28 -16.75 7.27
CA GLU A 85 -15.42 -16.83 6.33
C GLU A 85 -15.23 -16.02 5.05
N CYS A 86 -14.06 -15.42 4.80
CA CYS A 86 -13.94 -14.36 3.81
C CYS A 86 -13.30 -14.77 2.47
N HIS A 87 -13.33 -16.04 2.08
CA HIS A 87 -12.83 -16.42 0.75
C HIS A 87 -13.49 -15.63 -0.41
N SER A 88 -14.78 -15.29 -0.25
CA SER A 88 -15.52 -14.46 -1.22
C SER A 88 -15.07 -12.99 -1.24
N ASP A 89 -14.44 -12.52 -0.16
CA ASP A 89 -14.00 -11.13 -0.01
C ASP A 89 -12.57 -10.90 -0.48
N ILE A 90 -11.83 -11.98 -0.78
CA ILE A 90 -10.51 -11.89 -1.37
C ILE A 90 -10.63 -11.90 -2.89
N VAL A 91 -10.04 -10.90 -3.52
CA VAL A 91 -10.05 -10.71 -4.97
C VAL A 91 -8.65 -10.89 -5.50
N GLU A 92 -8.49 -11.83 -6.44
CA GLU A 92 -7.21 -12.06 -7.12
C GLU A 92 -6.82 -10.84 -7.95
N THR A 93 -5.61 -10.32 -7.71
CA THR A 93 -5.04 -9.20 -8.46
C THR A 93 -5.03 -9.51 -9.96
N ASN A 94 -5.39 -8.54 -10.79
CA ASN A 94 -5.44 -8.64 -12.26
C ASN A 94 -6.38 -9.72 -12.82
N SER A 95 -7.19 -10.38 -11.97
CA SER A 95 -8.24 -11.29 -12.45
C SER A 95 -9.33 -10.53 -13.19
N PHE A 96 -10.13 -11.24 -13.99
CA PHE A 96 -11.30 -10.66 -14.62
C PHE A 96 -12.30 -10.11 -13.58
N ARG A 97 -12.44 -10.81 -12.43
CA ARG A 97 -13.25 -10.34 -11.30
C ARG A 97 -12.74 -9.01 -10.74
N HIS A 98 -11.40 -8.84 -10.61
CA HIS A 98 -10.82 -7.56 -10.19
C HIS A 98 -11.22 -6.42 -11.13
N HIS A 99 -11.13 -6.65 -12.45
CA HIS A 99 -11.54 -5.66 -13.44
C HIS A 99 -13.04 -5.34 -13.37
N LEU A 100 -13.92 -6.34 -13.14
CA LEU A 100 -15.36 -6.09 -12.96
C LEU A 100 -15.64 -5.23 -11.74
N LEU A 101 -15.08 -5.59 -10.59
CA LEU A 101 -15.32 -4.92 -9.32
C LEU A 101 -14.75 -3.49 -9.30
N MET A 102 -13.66 -3.25 -10.01
CA MET A 102 -13.09 -1.91 -10.19
C MET A 102 -14.13 -0.90 -10.72
N TRP A 103 -15.00 -1.30 -11.64
CA TRP A 103 -16.03 -0.43 -12.21
C TRP A 103 -17.21 -0.16 -11.26
N LYS A 104 -17.35 -0.99 -10.22
CA LYS A 104 -18.47 -0.94 -9.26
C LYS A 104 -18.08 -0.34 -7.92
N ALA A 105 -16.79 -0.23 -7.65
CA ALA A 105 -16.30 0.25 -6.38
C ALA A 105 -16.76 1.69 -6.10
N ARG A 106 -17.40 1.89 -4.94
CA ARG A 106 -17.72 3.22 -4.40
C ARG A 106 -16.48 3.87 -3.80
N TYR A 107 -15.64 3.08 -3.11
CA TYR A 107 -14.39 3.51 -2.53
C TYR A 107 -13.26 2.55 -2.91
N MET A 108 -12.08 3.10 -3.17
CA MET A 108 -10.83 2.37 -3.34
C MET A 108 -9.83 2.91 -2.33
N LEU A 109 -9.45 2.07 -1.37
CA LEU A 109 -8.53 2.40 -0.28
C LEU A 109 -7.20 1.70 -0.54
N SER A 110 -6.12 2.45 -0.69
CA SER A 110 -4.82 1.85 -0.97
C SER A 110 -3.67 2.53 -0.24
N THR A 111 -2.68 1.75 0.14
CA THR A 111 -1.41 2.28 0.69
C THR A 111 -0.52 2.86 -0.40
N HIS A 112 -0.72 2.46 -1.65
CA HIS A 112 0.01 2.96 -2.81
C HIS A 112 -0.92 3.72 -3.75
N LEU A 113 -0.37 4.71 -4.42
CA LEU A 113 -1.14 5.56 -5.34
C LEU A 113 -1.78 4.70 -6.43
N LEU A 114 -3.12 4.75 -6.52
CA LEU A 114 -3.92 3.96 -7.46
C LEU A 114 -3.70 2.42 -7.34
N GLY A 115 -3.30 1.93 -6.16
CA GLY A 115 -2.95 0.52 -5.95
C GLY A 115 -4.11 -0.47 -6.10
N CYS A 116 -5.38 -0.01 -5.93
CA CYS A 116 -6.56 -0.84 -6.17
C CYS A 116 -6.93 -1.01 -7.65
N LEU A 117 -6.22 -0.37 -8.56
CA LEU A 117 -6.44 -0.60 -9.98
C LEU A 117 -5.61 -1.80 -10.46
N PRO A 118 -6.08 -2.56 -11.45
CA PRO A 118 -5.26 -3.55 -12.11
C PRO A 118 -3.91 -2.97 -12.57
N HIS A 119 -2.86 -3.78 -12.55
CA HIS A 119 -1.54 -3.33 -12.96
C HIS A 119 -1.50 -3.05 -14.47
N PHE A 120 -1.20 -1.81 -14.80
CA PHE A 120 -0.99 -1.33 -16.17
C PHE A 120 0.44 -0.79 -16.27
N GLU A 121 1.43 -1.60 -15.87
CA GLU A 121 2.81 -1.16 -15.65
C GLU A 121 3.41 -0.47 -16.88
N ASP A 122 3.09 -0.96 -18.07
CA ASP A 122 3.61 -0.43 -19.33
C ASP A 122 2.70 0.62 -20.01
N HIS A 123 1.50 0.90 -19.43
CA HIS A 123 0.53 1.80 -20.04
C HIS A 123 -0.10 2.80 -19.07
N PRO A 124 0.66 3.83 -18.63
CA PRO A 124 0.12 4.86 -17.74
C PRO A 124 -1.09 5.60 -18.34
N GLY A 125 -1.16 5.72 -19.68
CA GLY A 125 -2.32 6.30 -20.37
C GLY A 125 -3.59 5.48 -20.20
N LEU A 126 -3.50 4.16 -20.16
CA LEU A 126 -4.65 3.28 -19.93
C LEU A 126 -5.16 3.39 -18.48
N LYS A 127 -4.26 3.51 -17.52
CA LYS A 127 -4.60 3.74 -16.11
C LYS A 127 -5.40 5.05 -15.96
N MET A 128 -4.94 6.13 -16.55
CA MET A 128 -5.66 7.41 -16.55
C MET A 128 -6.98 7.36 -17.32
N TRP A 129 -7.04 6.58 -18.39
CA TRP A 129 -8.28 6.35 -19.13
C TRP A 129 -9.34 5.67 -18.25
N VAL A 130 -8.97 4.67 -17.44
CA VAL A 130 -9.85 4.02 -16.46
C VAL A 130 -10.28 5.01 -15.39
N VAL A 131 -9.33 5.72 -14.77
CA VAL A 131 -9.59 6.71 -13.70
C VAL A 131 -10.64 7.74 -14.14
N ASN A 132 -10.54 8.22 -15.38
CA ASN A 132 -11.48 9.19 -15.93
C ASN A 132 -12.91 8.62 -16.17
N ARG A 133 -13.07 7.29 -16.16
CA ARG A 133 -14.37 6.59 -16.37
C ARG A 133 -15.01 6.09 -15.08
N ILE A 134 -14.34 6.29 -13.94
CA ILE A 134 -14.90 6.02 -12.61
C ILE A 134 -14.98 7.32 -11.78
N PRO A 135 -15.66 8.37 -12.28
CA PRO A 135 -15.66 9.69 -11.62
C PRO A 135 -16.30 9.66 -10.24
N SER A 136 -17.30 8.78 -10.03
CA SER A 136 -18.01 8.61 -8.76
C SER A 136 -17.24 7.82 -7.72
N THR A 137 -16.27 7.00 -8.13
CA THR A 137 -15.43 6.24 -7.20
C THR A 137 -14.51 7.17 -6.43
N LYS A 138 -14.51 7.06 -5.10
CA LYS A 138 -13.63 7.83 -4.22
C LYS A 138 -12.34 7.07 -3.97
N MET A 139 -11.21 7.73 -4.24
CA MET A 139 -9.88 7.16 -4.01
C MET A 139 -9.28 7.70 -2.73
N VAL A 140 -9.04 6.80 -1.78
CA VAL A 140 -8.46 7.08 -0.47
C VAL A 140 -7.02 6.58 -0.44
N TRP A 141 -6.08 7.47 -0.26
CA TRP A 141 -4.69 7.10 -0.11
C TRP A 141 -4.33 6.98 1.37
N LEU A 142 -4.22 5.72 1.84
CA LEU A 142 -3.95 5.36 3.23
C LEU A 142 -2.49 5.55 3.63
N GLN A 143 -1.59 5.76 2.65
CA GLN A 143 -0.15 5.80 2.83
C GLN A 143 0.47 4.48 3.32
N HIS A 144 1.77 4.33 3.14
CA HIS A 144 2.57 3.22 3.67
C HIS A 144 3.67 3.71 4.64
N GLY A 145 3.76 5.02 4.85
CA GLY A 145 4.71 5.65 5.75
C GLY A 145 4.51 7.16 5.79
N VAL A 146 5.19 7.83 6.69
CA VAL A 146 5.17 9.29 6.80
C VAL A 146 6.03 9.91 5.69
N ILE A 147 5.44 10.79 4.90
CA ILE A 147 6.14 11.51 3.83
C ILE A 147 6.96 12.65 4.43
N LYS A 148 8.26 12.65 4.17
CA LYS A 148 9.18 13.73 4.52
C LYS A 148 9.83 14.39 3.30
N ASP A 149 9.73 13.75 2.14
CA ASP A 149 10.39 14.17 0.90
C ASP A 149 9.38 14.78 -0.09
N ASP A 150 9.88 15.56 -1.03
CA ASP A 150 9.10 16.19 -2.10
C ASP A 150 8.72 15.18 -3.18
N LEU A 151 7.60 14.49 -2.98
CA LEU A 151 7.10 13.46 -3.90
C LEU A 151 6.22 14.09 -4.99
N LYS A 152 6.80 14.42 -6.14
CA LYS A 152 6.07 15.03 -7.27
C LYS A 152 4.86 14.23 -7.75
N ILE A 153 4.94 12.90 -7.69
CA ILE A 153 3.83 12.02 -8.08
C ILE A 153 2.59 12.19 -7.20
N ALA A 154 2.78 12.68 -5.96
CA ALA A 154 1.71 12.88 -4.99
C ALA A 154 1.08 14.29 -5.05
N TYR A 155 1.50 15.15 -5.96
CA TYR A 155 0.92 16.48 -6.13
C TYR A 155 -0.50 16.38 -6.68
N TYR A 156 -1.36 17.31 -6.25
CA TYR A 156 -2.72 17.43 -6.78
C TYR A 156 -2.70 17.56 -8.30
N GLY A 157 -3.55 16.81 -8.97
CA GLY A 157 -3.61 16.75 -10.44
C GLY A 157 -2.74 15.67 -11.09
N ASN A 158 -1.77 15.07 -10.40
CA ASN A 158 -0.97 13.97 -10.92
C ASN A 158 -1.64 12.60 -10.77
N GLY A 159 -2.75 12.54 -10.06
CA GLY A 159 -3.58 11.36 -9.87
C GLY A 159 -4.90 11.73 -9.20
N LYS A 160 -5.84 10.78 -9.18
CA LYS A 160 -7.10 10.96 -8.47
C LYS A 160 -6.91 10.55 -7.00
N ILE A 161 -6.95 11.53 -6.09
CA ILE A 161 -6.97 11.32 -4.65
C ILE A 161 -8.09 12.18 -4.08
N ASP A 162 -9.14 11.55 -3.59
CA ASP A 162 -10.29 12.21 -2.96
C ASP A 162 -10.09 12.38 -1.45
N LEU A 163 -9.25 11.53 -0.83
CA LEU A 163 -8.85 11.63 0.57
C LEU A 163 -7.41 11.17 0.73
N PHE A 164 -6.59 12.03 1.33
CA PHE A 164 -5.17 11.80 1.60
C PHE A 164 -4.95 11.72 3.11
N ILE A 165 -4.55 10.56 3.61
CA ILE A 165 -4.29 10.34 5.03
C ILE A 165 -2.84 10.68 5.36
N CYS A 166 -2.63 11.47 6.41
CA CYS A 166 -1.31 11.76 6.97
C CYS A 166 -1.15 11.11 8.35
N GLY A 167 0.01 10.49 8.57
CA GLY A 167 0.35 9.79 9.80
C GLY A 167 0.92 10.69 10.91
N ALA A 168 1.39 11.89 10.54
CA ALA A 168 2.04 12.82 11.45
C ALA A 168 1.64 14.28 11.17
N LYS A 169 1.62 15.11 12.22
CA LYS A 169 1.25 16.55 12.07
C LYS A 169 2.21 17.30 11.15
N PRO A 170 3.55 17.14 11.24
CA PRO A 170 4.49 17.80 10.33
C PRO A 170 4.28 17.40 8.87
N GLU A 171 3.95 16.13 8.61
CA GLU A 171 3.61 15.63 7.27
C GLU A 171 2.37 16.34 6.73
N TYR A 172 1.31 16.41 7.54
CA TYR A 172 0.07 17.09 7.17
C TYR A 172 0.32 18.54 6.76
N ASP A 173 1.08 19.29 7.58
CA ASP A 173 1.41 20.68 7.30
C ASP A 173 2.21 20.82 6.00
N PHE A 174 3.21 19.96 5.81
CA PHE A 174 4.03 19.93 4.61
C PHE A 174 3.20 19.64 3.35
N VAL A 175 2.34 18.62 3.40
CA VAL A 175 1.48 18.23 2.27
C VAL A 175 0.47 19.33 1.95
N CYS A 176 -0.19 19.92 2.97
CA CYS A 176 -1.14 21.02 2.76
C CYS A 176 -0.49 22.25 2.14
N GLN A 177 0.75 22.57 2.55
CA GLN A 177 1.45 23.75 2.03
C GLN A 177 1.98 23.55 0.62
N LYS A 178 2.43 22.33 0.28
CA LYS A 178 3.26 22.11 -0.90
C LYS A 178 2.57 21.34 -2.02
N PHE A 179 1.68 20.39 -1.71
CA PHE A 179 1.16 19.48 -2.72
C PHE A 179 -0.09 19.98 -3.46
N GLY A 180 -0.63 21.14 -3.07
CA GLY A 180 -1.68 21.85 -3.80
C GLY A 180 -3.10 21.27 -3.65
N TYR A 181 -3.35 20.41 -2.68
CA TYR A 181 -4.67 19.82 -2.46
C TYR A 181 -5.70 20.86 -1.97
N PRO A 182 -6.96 20.78 -2.44
CA PRO A 182 -8.06 21.56 -1.89
C PRO A 182 -8.25 21.31 -0.40
N SER A 183 -8.79 22.30 0.30
CA SER A 183 -9.14 22.15 1.72
C SER A 183 -10.04 20.95 1.95
N GLY A 184 -9.75 20.18 2.99
CA GLY A 184 -10.54 19.00 3.39
C GLY A 184 -10.14 17.68 2.73
N VAL A 185 -9.32 17.68 1.67
CA VAL A 185 -8.83 16.46 1.03
C VAL A 185 -7.74 15.78 1.86
N VAL A 186 -6.81 16.54 2.40
CA VAL A 186 -5.74 16.03 3.28
C VAL A 186 -6.27 15.97 4.71
N LYS A 187 -6.05 14.84 5.39
CA LYS A 187 -6.47 14.62 6.78
C LYS A 187 -5.32 14.07 7.62
N TYR A 188 -5.17 14.65 8.80
CA TYR A 188 -4.29 14.12 9.84
C TYR A 188 -5.12 13.25 10.79
N THR A 189 -5.05 11.94 10.61
CA THR A 189 -5.79 10.95 11.42
C THR A 189 -4.85 9.95 12.13
N GLY A 190 -3.57 9.98 11.80
CA GLY A 190 -2.69 8.84 12.06
C GLY A 190 -2.83 7.78 10.97
N LEU A 191 -2.00 6.74 11.03
CA LEU A 191 -2.03 5.59 10.13
C LEU A 191 -2.79 4.44 10.77
N ALA A 192 -3.62 3.73 10.02
CA ALA A 192 -4.47 2.66 10.54
C ALA A 192 -3.71 1.58 11.33
N ARG A 193 -2.47 1.25 10.92
CA ARG A 193 -1.63 0.27 11.62
C ARG A 193 -1.18 0.73 13.01
N TYR A 194 -1.28 2.02 13.34
CA TYR A 194 -0.90 2.50 14.68
C TYR A 194 -1.82 1.97 15.78
N ASP A 195 -3.07 1.64 15.45
CA ASP A 195 -4.01 1.04 16.40
C ASP A 195 -3.48 -0.28 16.96
N GLY A 196 -2.76 -1.06 16.13
CA GLY A 196 -2.11 -2.28 16.57
C GLY A 196 -0.98 -2.09 17.59
N LEU A 197 -0.39 -0.90 17.67
CA LEU A 197 0.67 -0.61 18.62
C LEU A 197 0.12 -0.46 20.05
N TYR A 198 -1.08 0.06 20.21
CA TYR A 198 -1.70 0.26 21.53
C TYR A 198 -2.08 -1.07 22.20
N ALA A 199 -2.34 -2.10 21.42
CA ALA A 199 -2.68 -3.43 21.93
C ALA A 199 -1.46 -4.26 22.36
N GLN A 200 -0.24 -3.82 22.02
CA GLN A 200 0.99 -4.56 22.30
C GLN A 200 1.57 -4.23 23.68
N LYS A 201 1.99 -5.26 24.40
CA LYS A 201 2.77 -5.07 25.62
C LYS A 201 4.19 -4.61 25.24
N VAL A 202 4.61 -3.48 25.80
CA VAL A 202 5.98 -2.97 25.64
C VAL A 202 6.95 -3.92 26.33
N ARG A 203 7.99 -4.35 25.63
CA ARG A 203 9.10 -5.10 26.20
C ARG A 203 10.19 -4.10 26.61
N SER A 204 10.18 -3.70 27.86
CA SER A 204 11.01 -2.60 28.40
C SER A 204 12.54 -2.89 28.33
N ASN A 205 12.92 -4.17 28.29
CA ASN A 205 14.32 -4.60 28.20
C ASN A 205 14.77 -4.93 26.76
N GLN A 206 13.98 -4.57 25.73
CA GLN A 206 14.32 -4.84 24.34
C GLN A 206 14.60 -3.56 23.58
N ILE A 207 15.78 -3.47 22.96
CA ILE A 207 16.20 -2.36 22.10
C ILE A 207 16.13 -2.85 20.65
N LEU A 208 15.33 -2.21 19.82
CA LEU A 208 15.24 -2.52 18.39
C LEU A 208 16.17 -1.61 17.60
N LEU A 209 17.16 -2.18 16.93
CA LEU A 209 18.01 -1.49 15.96
C LEU A 209 17.58 -1.89 14.55
N MET A 210 16.87 -0.98 13.87
CA MET A 210 16.33 -1.20 12.54
C MET A 210 16.86 -0.16 11.55
N PRO A 211 18.00 -0.43 10.90
CA PRO A 211 18.62 0.50 9.96
C PRO A 211 17.76 0.71 8.72
N THR A 212 17.69 1.93 8.25
CA THR A 212 16.96 2.26 7.01
C THR A 212 17.69 1.71 5.78
N TRP A 213 16.93 1.17 4.85
CA TRP A 213 17.40 0.79 3.51
C TRP A 213 18.19 1.91 2.81
N ARG A 214 19.17 1.51 1.99
CA ARG A 214 20.05 2.40 1.24
C ARG A 214 20.14 1.94 -0.21
N GLN A 215 19.62 2.73 -1.12
CA GLN A 215 19.59 2.43 -2.55
C GLN A 215 20.96 2.10 -3.17
N TRP A 216 22.02 2.74 -2.68
CA TRP A 216 23.39 2.50 -3.20
C TRP A 216 23.99 1.16 -2.78
N LEU A 217 23.34 0.42 -1.86
CA LEU A 217 23.79 -0.91 -1.42
C LEU A 217 23.26 -2.04 -2.30
N ASP A 218 22.31 -1.78 -3.19
CA ASP A 218 21.71 -2.79 -4.07
C ASP A 218 22.67 -3.30 -5.17
N LYS A 219 23.84 -2.66 -5.32
CA LYS A 219 24.80 -2.96 -6.38
C LYS A 219 25.89 -3.99 -5.99
N GLY A 220 25.64 -4.86 -5.03
CA GLY A 220 26.54 -5.96 -4.68
C GLY A 220 27.72 -5.60 -3.76
N ASN A 221 27.85 -4.36 -3.30
CA ASN A 221 28.95 -3.88 -2.47
C ASN A 221 28.63 -3.83 -0.96
N PHE A 222 27.61 -4.54 -0.51
CA PHE A 222 27.12 -4.45 0.86
C PHE A 222 28.24 -4.73 1.89
N LYS A 223 28.91 -5.88 1.81
CA LYS A 223 29.93 -6.29 2.79
C LYS A 223 31.16 -5.39 2.86
N THR A 224 31.47 -4.65 1.81
CA THR A 224 32.62 -3.72 1.74
C THR A 224 32.23 -2.28 2.05
N SER A 225 30.94 -2.00 2.19
CA SER A 225 30.40 -0.64 2.42
C SER A 225 30.74 -0.13 3.82
N GLU A 226 30.90 1.19 3.97
CA GLU A 226 30.99 1.85 5.27
C GLU A 226 29.74 1.59 6.13
N TYR A 227 28.57 1.49 5.51
CA TYR A 227 27.33 1.12 6.18
C TYR A 227 27.46 -0.21 6.92
N PHE A 228 27.93 -1.26 6.24
CA PHE A 228 28.14 -2.57 6.86
C PHE A 228 29.19 -2.52 7.97
N LYS A 229 30.32 -1.85 7.75
CA LYS A 229 31.40 -1.72 8.74
C LYS A 229 30.93 -1.02 10.01
N VAL A 230 30.16 0.06 9.89
CA VAL A 230 29.61 0.80 11.03
C VAL A 230 28.72 -0.08 11.89
N TYR A 231 27.75 -0.79 11.27
CA TYR A 231 26.87 -1.68 12.05
C TYR A 231 27.61 -2.90 12.61
N LEU A 232 28.55 -3.47 11.87
CA LEU A 232 29.38 -4.57 12.38
C LEU A 232 30.18 -4.11 13.59
N SER A 233 30.83 -2.95 13.51
CA SER A 233 31.61 -2.37 14.63
C SER A 233 30.72 -2.10 15.85
N LEU A 234 29.49 -1.57 15.64
CA LEU A 234 28.54 -1.35 16.72
C LEU A 234 28.13 -2.67 17.39
N LEU A 235 27.73 -3.67 16.59
CA LEU A 235 27.28 -4.97 17.08
C LEU A 235 28.40 -5.80 17.75
N SER A 236 29.68 -5.54 17.40
CA SER A 236 30.86 -6.19 18.00
C SER A 236 31.46 -5.37 19.13
N ASN A 237 30.82 -4.29 19.57
CA ASN A 237 31.39 -3.39 20.57
C ASN A 237 31.23 -3.98 21.99
N GLU A 238 32.33 -4.28 22.63
CA GLU A 238 32.35 -4.87 23.98
C GLU A 238 31.67 -4.00 25.04
N LYS A 239 31.83 -2.68 24.95
CA LYS A 239 31.15 -1.76 25.87
C LYS A 239 29.63 -1.79 25.70
N LEU A 240 29.13 -1.96 24.47
CA LEU A 240 27.69 -2.13 24.23
C LEU A 240 27.19 -3.44 24.88
N HIS A 241 27.94 -4.53 24.71
CA HIS A 241 27.57 -5.82 25.32
C HIS A 241 27.54 -5.73 26.84
N GLN A 242 28.54 -5.13 27.45
CA GLN A 242 28.59 -4.91 28.91
C GLN A 242 27.40 -4.08 29.41
N LEU A 243 27.01 -3.00 28.67
CA LEU A 243 25.87 -2.18 29.03
C LEU A 243 24.55 -2.95 28.92
N LEU A 244 24.39 -3.79 27.89
CA LEU A 244 23.21 -4.63 27.72
C LEU A 244 23.08 -5.65 28.88
N GLU A 245 24.19 -6.30 29.25
CA GLU A 245 24.22 -7.24 30.37
C GLU A 245 23.91 -6.56 31.70
N GLN A 246 24.54 -5.40 31.98
CA GLN A 246 24.33 -4.64 33.22
C GLN A 246 22.88 -4.17 33.40
N ASN A 247 22.13 -3.99 32.31
CA ASN A 247 20.74 -3.52 32.31
C ASN A 247 19.75 -4.64 32.00
N ASP A 248 20.15 -5.89 32.01
CA ASP A 248 19.30 -7.03 31.62
C ASP A 248 18.53 -6.77 30.32
N SER A 249 19.23 -6.19 29.34
CA SER A 249 18.65 -5.72 28.09
C SER A 249 19.14 -6.54 26.90
N CYS A 250 18.28 -6.65 25.89
CA CYS A 250 18.56 -7.38 24.66
C CYS A 250 18.49 -6.42 23.47
N LEU A 251 19.51 -6.49 22.59
CA LEU A 251 19.51 -5.76 21.31
C LEU A 251 19.03 -6.67 20.20
N VAL A 252 17.92 -6.30 19.56
CA VAL A 252 17.39 -6.96 18.38
C VAL A 252 17.81 -6.17 17.15
N PHE A 253 18.67 -6.75 16.33
CA PHE A 253 19.05 -6.17 15.05
C PHE A 253 18.15 -6.68 13.95
N TYR A 254 17.40 -5.78 13.31
CA TYR A 254 16.48 -6.10 12.22
C TYR A 254 16.87 -5.28 10.97
N PRO A 255 17.72 -5.83 10.09
CA PRO A 255 18.09 -5.15 8.83
C PRO A 255 16.89 -5.08 7.90
N HIS A 256 16.86 -4.01 7.09
CA HIS A 256 15.83 -3.82 6.06
C HIS A 256 16.11 -4.69 4.86
#